data_dad5cece5baadc3813ce9a1fdcde8d31
#
_entry.id   dad5cece5baadc3813ce9a1fdcde8d31
#
_cell.length_a   1.000
_cell.length_b   1.000
_cell.length_c   1.000
_cell.angle_alpha   90.00
_cell.angle_beta   90.00
_cell.angle_gamma   90.00
#
_symmetry.space_group_name_H-M   'P 1'
#
loop_
_entity.id
_entity.type
_entity.pdbx_description
1 polymer ?
#
loop_
_entity_poly.entity_id
_entity_poly.type
_entity_poly.pdbx_seq_one_letter_code
_entity_poly.pdbx_strand_id
1 'polypeptide(L)'
;MLELFSTCPQSRDLPADQYRQRVADVAAWSDRAGYRGILVYTDNQIVDPWLVAQVVIESTEQLCPLVAVQPVYMHPYTVANMVSSFAHIYGRRIFLNMVAGGFRNDLLALGDQTEHAERYARVVEYALLVKRLLLGERVSFTGRYYSVENLTLTPPLPPDLFPGIFVSGSSDSGVAAARAIGATAVKYPKPPHEEISTSADGAGIGMRVGIIARDDDSRAWKVARARFPEDRKGQISHALAMKVSDSQWHRQLSQLGAEPPSAENPYWLGPFENYKTFCPYLVGSYTTVAIELARYIELGFETFILDIPPDEEELQHAAVAFEQASRRAPA
;
A
#
# COMPACT_ATOMS: atom_id res chain seq x y z
N MET A 1 17.04 -7.53 -1.12
CA MET A 1 17.19 -6.05 -1.33
C MET A 1 15.86 -5.43 -0.93
N LEU A 2 15.85 -4.38 -0.07
CA LEU A 2 14.63 -3.73 0.35
C LEU A 2 13.96 -2.99 -0.81
N GLU A 3 12.65 -3.08 -0.91
CA GLU A 3 11.84 -2.34 -1.87
C GLU A 3 11.07 -1.23 -1.17
N LEU A 4 11.31 0.02 -1.56
CA LEU A 4 10.63 1.19 -1.02
C LEU A 4 9.60 1.71 -2.02
N PHE A 5 8.40 1.95 -1.52
CA PHE A 5 7.30 2.60 -2.24
C PHE A 5 6.87 3.85 -1.45
N SER A 6 6.56 4.91 -2.14
CA SER A 6 5.84 6.05 -1.59
C SER A 6 4.33 5.90 -1.80
N THR A 7 3.55 6.90 -1.48
CA THR A 7 2.09 6.91 -1.68
C THR A 7 1.67 8.20 -2.37
N CYS A 8 0.80 8.10 -3.38
CA CYS A 8 0.19 9.23 -4.07
C CYS A 8 -0.74 10.02 -3.15
N PRO A 9 -0.82 11.36 -3.30
CA PRO A 9 -1.88 12.15 -2.70
C PRO A 9 -3.25 11.70 -3.18
N GLN A 10 -4.28 11.93 -2.36
CA GLN A 10 -5.66 11.60 -2.69
C GLN A 10 -6.39 12.82 -3.26
N SER A 11 -7.24 12.60 -4.25
CA SER A 11 -7.97 13.70 -4.93
C SER A 11 -8.96 14.42 -4.04
N ARG A 12 -9.44 13.78 -2.98
CA ARG A 12 -10.36 14.40 -1.99
C ARG A 12 -9.68 15.40 -1.06
N ASP A 13 -8.36 15.34 -0.94
CA ASP A 13 -7.58 16.15 0.01
C ASP A 13 -7.03 17.43 -0.64
N LEU A 14 -7.24 17.61 -1.94
CA LEU A 14 -6.69 18.71 -2.74
C LEU A 14 -7.71 19.31 -3.69
N PRO A 15 -7.62 20.63 -4.00
CA PRO A 15 -8.37 21.23 -5.07
C PRO A 15 -8.11 20.56 -6.41
N ALA A 16 -9.15 20.43 -7.26
CA ALA A 16 -9.05 19.71 -8.52
C ALA A 16 -7.99 20.28 -9.49
N ASP A 17 -7.81 21.59 -9.49
CA ASP A 17 -6.82 22.32 -10.30
C ASP A 17 -5.36 22.10 -9.84
N GLN A 18 -5.14 21.66 -8.57
CA GLN A 18 -3.83 21.40 -8.00
C GLN A 18 -3.48 19.91 -7.97
N TYR A 19 -4.49 19.04 -8.03
CA TYR A 19 -4.31 17.61 -7.79
C TYR A 19 -3.32 16.95 -8.75
N ARG A 20 -3.49 17.17 -10.08
CA ARG A 20 -2.61 16.58 -11.10
C ARG A 20 -1.14 16.96 -10.89
N GLN A 21 -0.88 18.26 -10.62
CA GLN A 21 0.48 18.75 -10.40
C GLN A 21 1.07 18.14 -9.13
N ARG A 22 0.29 18.03 -8.06
CA ARG A 22 0.75 17.43 -6.80
C ARG A 22 1.09 15.94 -6.95
N VAL A 23 0.33 15.19 -7.75
CA VAL A 23 0.66 13.80 -8.10
C VAL A 23 2.00 13.73 -8.84
N ALA A 24 2.20 14.59 -9.84
CA ALA A 24 3.42 14.66 -10.62
C ALA A 24 4.64 15.02 -9.75
N ASP A 25 4.49 15.99 -8.82
CA ASP A 25 5.56 16.40 -7.91
C ASP A 25 5.99 15.24 -7.00
N VAL A 26 5.02 14.59 -6.31
CA VAL A 26 5.30 13.47 -5.41
C VAL A 26 5.92 12.29 -6.16
N ALA A 27 5.44 12.01 -7.37
CA ALA A 27 6.01 10.97 -8.22
C ALA A 27 7.47 11.28 -8.59
N ALA A 28 7.74 12.52 -9.04
CA ALA A 28 9.09 12.94 -9.41
C ALA A 28 10.07 12.94 -8.22
N TRP A 29 9.63 13.34 -7.03
CA TRP A 29 10.44 13.23 -5.79
C TRP A 29 10.78 11.77 -5.47
N SER A 30 9.79 10.88 -5.57
CA SER A 30 9.96 9.45 -5.31
C SER A 30 10.90 8.79 -6.31
N ASP A 31 10.81 9.16 -7.59
CA ASP A 31 11.69 8.67 -8.66
C ASP A 31 13.15 9.10 -8.40
N ARG A 32 13.37 10.40 -8.09
CA ARG A 32 14.71 10.92 -7.75
C ARG A 32 15.29 10.31 -6.48
N ALA A 33 14.45 9.97 -5.51
CA ALA A 33 14.86 9.29 -4.29
C ALA A 33 15.15 7.80 -4.50
N GLY A 34 14.99 7.26 -5.71
CA GLY A 34 15.28 5.87 -6.05
C GLY A 34 14.25 4.87 -5.53
N TYR A 35 13.02 5.31 -5.27
CA TYR A 35 11.95 4.40 -4.85
C TYR A 35 11.56 3.46 -5.99
N ARG A 36 11.20 2.23 -5.63
CA ARG A 36 10.75 1.22 -6.57
C ARG A 36 9.43 1.59 -7.22
N GLY A 37 8.54 2.23 -6.47
CA GLY A 37 7.23 2.60 -6.97
C GLY A 37 6.47 3.53 -6.03
N ILE A 38 5.21 3.78 -6.41
CA ILE A 38 4.30 4.65 -5.69
C ILE A 38 2.91 4.04 -5.64
N LEU A 39 2.34 3.90 -4.43
CA LEU A 39 0.98 3.40 -4.23
C LEU A 39 -0.04 4.41 -4.74
N VAL A 40 -0.93 3.96 -5.59
CA VAL A 40 -2.10 4.71 -6.06
C VAL A 40 -3.35 4.07 -5.48
N TYR A 41 -4.09 4.82 -4.67
CA TYR A 41 -5.31 4.34 -4.01
C TYR A 41 -6.47 4.11 -4.97
N THR A 42 -7.40 3.24 -4.56
CA THR A 42 -8.73 3.11 -5.14
C THR A 42 -9.79 3.24 -4.05
N ASP A 43 -10.87 3.97 -4.33
CA ASP A 43 -11.99 4.23 -3.42
C ASP A 43 -13.15 4.81 -4.22
N ASN A 44 -14.40 4.69 -3.72
CA ASN A 44 -15.61 5.26 -4.38
C ASN A 44 -15.60 6.79 -4.44
N GLN A 45 -14.74 7.46 -3.67
CA GLN A 45 -14.76 8.91 -3.46
C GLN A 45 -13.53 9.63 -4.05
N ILE A 46 -12.67 8.92 -4.77
CA ILE A 46 -11.48 9.48 -5.41
C ILE A 46 -11.46 9.19 -6.91
N VAL A 47 -10.61 9.92 -7.64
CA VAL A 47 -10.45 9.69 -9.08
C VAL A 47 -9.89 8.30 -9.37
N ASP A 48 -10.17 7.82 -10.59
CA ASP A 48 -9.76 6.48 -11.03
C ASP A 48 -8.23 6.29 -10.94
N PRO A 49 -7.74 5.20 -10.33
CA PRO A 49 -6.33 4.97 -10.08
C PRO A 49 -5.51 4.78 -11.36
N TRP A 50 -6.09 4.31 -12.44
CA TRP A 50 -5.37 4.12 -13.71
C TRP A 50 -5.02 5.45 -14.38
N LEU A 51 -5.91 6.45 -14.28
CA LEU A 51 -5.62 7.81 -14.75
C LEU A 51 -4.52 8.46 -13.89
N VAL A 52 -4.51 8.23 -12.59
CA VAL A 52 -3.43 8.69 -11.70
C VAL A 52 -2.11 7.99 -12.03
N ALA A 53 -2.14 6.68 -12.28
CA ALA A 53 -0.97 5.91 -12.70
C ALA A 53 -0.37 6.44 -14.02
N GLN A 54 -1.21 6.90 -14.94
CA GLN A 54 -0.76 7.56 -16.18
C GLN A 54 0.01 8.84 -15.87
N VAL A 55 -0.50 9.70 -14.99
CA VAL A 55 0.22 10.92 -14.56
C VAL A 55 1.57 10.57 -13.94
N VAL A 56 1.63 9.53 -13.10
CA VAL A 56 2.89 9.05 -12.51
C VAL A 56 3.89 8.66 -13.60
N ILE A 57 3.50 7.84 -14.56
CA ILE A 57 4.37 7.35 -15.64
C ILE A 57 4.88 8.50 -16.51
N GLU A 58 4.01 9.44 -16.86
CA GLU A 58 4.34 10.61 -17.68
C GLU A 58 5.27 11.61 -16.96
N SER A 59 5.35 11.55 -15.63
CA SER A 59 6.13 12.45 -14.79
C SER A 59 7.43 11.84 -14.28
N THR A 60 7.75 10.58 -14.63
CA THR A 60 8.88 9.83 -14.06
C THR A 60 9.58 8.96 -15.10
N GLU A 61 10.85 8.59 -14.82
CA GLU A 61 11.63 7.73 -15.71
C GLU A 61 11.58 6.26 -15.30
N GLN A 62 11.68 5.94 -14.00
CA GLN A 62 11.82 4.58 -13.47
C GLN A 62 10.71 4.16 -12.51
N LEU A 63 10.07 5.11 -11.83
CA LEU A 63 9.09 4.84 -10.77
C LEU A 63 7.89 4.05 -11.29
N CYS A 64 7.58 2.91 -10.68
CA CYS A 64 6.46 2.07 -11.06
C CYS A 64 5.20 2.42 -10.25
N PRO A 65 4.05 2.73 -10.88
CA PRO A 65 2.78 2.80 -10.16
C PRO A 65 2.42 1.44 -9.53
N LEU A 66 2.05 1.43 -8.26
CA LEU A 66 1.44 0.31 -7.56
C LEU A 66 -0.06 0.59 -7.48
N VAL A 67 -0.80 0.12 -8.47
CA VAL A 67 -2.22 0.45 -8.65
C VAL A 67 -3.07 -0.43 -7.75
N ALA A 68 -3.85 0.18 -6.88
CA ALA A 68 -4.83 -0.55 -6.07
C ALA A 68 -6.00 -1.01 -6.95
N VAL A 69 -6.32 -2.31 -6.87
CA VAL A 69 -7.35 -2.98 -7.67
C VAL A 69 -8.34 -3.68 -6.74
N GLN A 70 -9.61 -3.33 -6.87
CA GLN A 70 -10.69 -3.96 -6.15
C GLN A 70 -11.58 -4.73 -7.13
N PRO A 71 -11.81 -6.05 -6.94
CA PRO A 71 -12.53 -6.89 -7.89
C PRO A 71 -13.94 -6.44 -8.26
N VAL A 72 -14.59 -5.66 -7.39
CA VAL A 72 -15.95 -5.16 -7.64
C VAL A 72 -16.01 -4.06 -8.71
N TYR A 73 -14.90 -3.36 -8.98
CA TYR A 73 -14.90 -2.23 -9.92
C TYR A 73 -14.76 -2.64 -11.38
N MET A 74 -14.08 -3.74 -11.67
CA MET A 74 -13.84 -4.14 -13.05
C MET A 74 -13.57 -5.64 -13.23
N HIS A 75 -13.84 -6.15 -14.41
CA HIS A 75 -13.55 -7.53 -14.76
C HIS A 75 -12.02 -7.80 -14.78
N PRO A 76 -11.53 -9.00 -14.39
CA PRO A 76 -10.09 -9.32 -14.39
C PRO A 76 -9.41 -9.12 -15.76
N TYR A 77 -10.13 -9.36 -16.86
CA TYR A 77 -9.64 -9.04 -18.21
C TYR A 77 -9.28 -7.55 -18.36
N THR A 78 -10.11 -6.67 -17.83
CA THR A 78 -9.86 -5.21 -17.93
C THR A 78 -8.56 -4.84 -17.24
N VAL A 79 -8.27 -5.39 -16.06
CA VAL A 79 -6.99 -5.16 -15.36
C VAL A 79 -5.81 -5.68 -16.18
N ALA A 80 -5.90 -6.91 -16.70
CA ALA A 80 -4.85 -7.47 -17.53
C ALA A 80 -4.62 -6.62 -18.80
N ASN A 81 -5.70 -6.16 -19.42
CA ASN A 81 -5.63 -5.28 -20.60
C ASN A 81 -5.00 -3.91 -20.27
N MET A 82 -5.34 -3.30 -19.13
CA MET A 82 -4.72 -2.05 -18.67
C MET A 82 -3.22 -2.22 -18.46
N VAL A 83 -2.78 -3.28 -17.75
CA VAL A 83 -1.35 -3.57 -17.54
C VAL A 83 -0.63 -3.74 -18.88
N SER A 84 -1.19 -4.52 -19.80
CA SER A 84 -0.60 -4.72 -21.12
C SER A 84 -0.59 -3.43 -21.96
N SER A 85 -1.63 -2.60 -21.84
CA SER A 85 -1.71 -1.31 -22.55
C SER A 85 -0.63 -0.34 -22.05
N PHE A 86 -0.41 -0.23 -20.73
CA PHE A 86 0.67 0.58 -20.18
C PHE A 86 2.06 0.08 -20.63
N ALA A 87 2.27 -1.23 -20.63
CA ALA A 87 3.50 -1.81 -21.15
C ALA A 87 3.70 -1.50 -22.63
N HIS A 88 2.65 -1.60 -23.45
CA HIS A 88 2.70 -1.35 -24.90
C HIS A 88 2.91 0.13 -25.26
N ILE A 89 2.22 1.04 -24.55
CA ILE A 89 2.26 2.48 -24.84
C ILE A 89 3.54 3.12 -24.27
N TYR A 90 3.91 2.77 -23.04
CA TYR A 90 4.97 3.47 -22.31
C TYR A 90 6.24 2.62 -22.09
N GLY A 91 6.23 1.33 -22.40
CA GLY A 91 7.35 0.45 -22.08
C GLY A 91 7.61 0.32 -20.56
N ARG A 92 6.59 0.57 -19.72
CA ARG A 92 6.73 0.70 -18.27
C ARG A 92 5.94 -0.39 -17.54
N ARG A 93 6.53 -0.85 -16.43
CA ARG A 93 5.90 -1.82 -15.53
C ARG A 93 4.87 -1.15 -14.64
N ILE A 94 3.74 -1.83 -14.41
CA ILE A 94 2.75 -1.52 -13.39
C ILE A 94 2.80 -2.61 -12.33
N PHE A 95 2.76 -2.25 -11.05
CA PHE A 95 2.49 -3.18 -9.95
C PHE A 95 0.99 -3.18 -9.63
N LEU A 96 0.48 -4.30 -9.11
CA LEU A 96 -0.92 -4.44 -8.72
C LEU A 96 -1.04 -4.65 -7.22
N ASN A 97 -1.83 -3.82 -6.54
CA ASN A 97 -2.17 -4.00 -5.14
C ASN A 97 -3.63 -4.47 -5.04
N MET A 98 -3.84 -5.77 -4.82
CA MET A 98 -5.16 -6.35 -4.69
C MET A 98 -5.79 -5.99 -3.35
N VAL A 99 -6.97 -5.39 -3.36
CA VAL A 99 -7.76 -5.02 -2.18
C VAL A 99 -9.11 -5.72 -2.19
N ALA A 100 -9.45 -6.34 -1.07
CA ALA A 100 -10.73 -7.05 -0.95
C ALA A 100 -11.93 -6.11 -0.70
N GLY A 101 -11.65 -4.83 -0.36
CA GLY A 101 -12.63 -3.86 0.11
C GLY A 101 -12.71 -3.83 1.65
N GLY A 102 -12.48 -2.67 2.25
CA GLY A 102 -12.41 -2.49 3.71
C GLY A 102 -13.63 -1.80 4.31
N PHE A 103 -14.40 -1.06 3.52
CA PHE A 103 -15.55 -0.29 3.98
C PHE A 103 -16.85 -0.90 3.45
N ARG A 104 -17.66 -1.43 4.37
CA ARG A 104 -18.90 -2.14 4.03
C ARG A 104 -19.89 -1.24 3.29
N ASN A 105 -19.99 0.03 3.67
CA ASN A 105 -20.93 0.98 3.04
C ASN A 105 -20.56 1.23 1.57
N ASP A 106 -19.28 1.28 1.22
CA ASP A 106 -18.83 1.48 -0.16
C ASP A 106 -19.16 0.26 -1.03
N LEU A 107 -19.00 -0.93 -0.48
CA LEU A 107 -19.40 -2.18 -1.14
C LEU A 107 -20.92 -2.27 -1.35
N LEU A 108 -21.69 -1.94 -0.31
CA LEU A 108 -23.16 -1.92 -0.39
C LEU A 108 -23.67 -0.90 -1.41
N ALA A 109 -23.01 0.27 -1.54
CA ALA A 109 -23.36 1.27 -2.56
C ALA A 109 -23.16 0.74 -3.99
N LEU A 110 -22.28 -0.24 -4.17
CA LEU A 110 -22.05 -0.96 -5.45
C LEU A 110 -22.89 -2.24 -5.58
N GLY A 111 -23.78 -2.51 -4.62
CA GLY A 111 -24.60 -3.72 -4.60
C GLY A 111 -23.85 -4.97 -4.14
N ASP A 112 -22.62 -4.84 -3.65
CA ASP A 112 -21.81 -5.97 -3.17
C ASP A 112 -22.09 -6.27 -1.70
N GLN A 113 -22.64 -7.43 -1.41
CA GLN A 113 -22.96 -7.93 -0.09
C GLN A 113 -22.05 -9.07 0.36
N THR A 114 -20.98 -9.34 -0.39
CA THR A 114 -20.06 -10.46 -0.15
C THR A 114 -19.39 -10.32 1.22
N GLU A 115 -19.42 -11.41 2.01
CA GLU A 115 -18.81 -11.47 3.33
C GLU A 115 -17.27 -11.36 3.26
N HIS A 116 -16.64 -10.87 4.34
CA HIS A 116 -15.22 -10.52 4.38
C HIS A 116 -14.28 -11.66 3.89
N ALA A 117 -14.45 -12.87 4.39
CA ALA A 117 -13.62 -14.02 3.99
C ALA A 117 -13.83 -14.39 2.51
N GLU A 118 -15.06 -14.29 2.03
CA GLU A 118 -15.39 -14.58 0.63
C GLU A 118 -14.86 -13.52 -0.34
N ARG A 119 -14.72 -12.27 0.10
CA ARG A 119 -14.07 -11.24 -0.71
C ARG A 119 -12.61 -11.60 -0.99
N TYR A 120 -11.87 -12.18 -0.01
CA TYR A 120 -10.51 -12.68 -0.26
C TYR A 120 -10.49 -13.91 -1.17
N ALA A 121 -11.45 -14.81 -1.06
CA ALA A 121 -11.58 -15.92 -2.02
C ALA A 121 -11.82 -15.40 -3.45
N ARG A 122 -12.65 -14.35 -3.62
CA ARG A 122 -12.84 -13.67 -4.91
C ARG A 122 -11.55 -13.00 -5.40
N VAL A 123 -10.77 -12.36 -4.51
CA VAL A 123 -9.45 -11.77 -4.84
C VAL A 123 -8.50 -12.84 -5.38
N VAL A 124 -8.46 -14.02 -4.78
CA VAL A 124 -7.61 -15.12 -5.25
C VAL A 124 -8.00 -15.54 -6.66
N GLU A 125 -9.28 -15.84 -6.91
CA GLU A 125 -9.78 -16.24 -8.23
C GLU A 125 -9.51 -15.15 -9.28
N TYR A 126 -9.76 -13.88 -8.91
CA TYR A 126 -9.49 -12.70 -9.74
C TYR A 126 -8.02 -12.58 -10.13
N ALA A 127 -7.13 -12.60 -9.15
CA ALA A 127 -5.70 -12.40 -9.37
C ALA A 127 -5.06 -13.54 -10.17
N LEU A 128 -5.48 -14.79 -9.92
CA LEU A 128 -5.02 -15.95 -10.70
C LEU A 128 -5.45 -15.84 -12.16
N LEU A 129 -6.68 -15.37 -12.44
CA LEU A 129 -7.13 -15.13 -13.80
C LEU A 129 -6.35 -14.01 -14.49
N VAL A 130 -6.10 -12.90 -13.78
CA VAL A 130 -5.22 -11.81 -14.28
C VAL A 130 -3.82 -12.35 -14.61
N LYS A 131 -3.20 -13.12 -13.70
CA LYS A 131 -1.87 -13.71 -13.93
C LYS A 131 -1.81 -14.57 -15.18
N ARG A 132 -2.78 -15.47 -15.37
CA ARG A 132 -2.83 -16.35 -16.53
C ARG A 132 -2.94 -15.58 -17.85
N LEU A 133 -3.78 -14.55 -17.88
CA LEU A 133 -3.91 -13.66 -19.05
C LEU A 133 -2.60 -12.91 -19.34
N LEU A 134 -1.93 -12.38 -18.30
CA LEU A 134 -0.65 -11.65 -18.44
C LEU A 134 0.50 -12.57 -18.86
N LEU A 135 0.42 -13.87 -18.54
CA LEU A 135 1.36 -14.90 -19.04
C LEU A 135 1.11 -15.30 -20.50
N GLY A 136 0.09 -14.73 -21.15
CA GLY A 136 -0.25 -15.01 -22.54
C GLY A 136 -1.03 -16.30 -22.77
N GLU A 137 -1.60 -16.88 -21.71
CA GLU A 137 -2.41 -18.09 -21.85
C GLU A 137 -3.74 -17.80 -22.58
N ARG A 138 -4.21 -18.79 -23.34
CA ARG A 138 -5.63 -18.86 -23.72
C ARG A 138 -6.40 -19.47 -22.58
N VAL A 139 -7.24 -18.68 -21.91
CA VAL A 139 -7.89 -19.04 -20.68
C VAL A 139 -9.34 -19.43 -20.89
N SER A 140 -9.68 -20.68 -20.57
CA SER A 140 -11.05 -21.11 -20.25
C SER A 140 -11.09 -21.48 -18.78
N PHE A 141 -12.01 -20.90 -18.04
CA PHE A 141 -12.13 -21.04 -16.61
C PHE A 141 -13.58 -20.88 -16.16
N THR A 142 -14.05 -21.75 -15.28
CA THR A 142 -15.35 -21.64 -14.63
C THR A 142 -15.12 -21.74 -13.13
N GLY A 143 -15.16 -20.61 -12.45
CA GLY A 143 -15.00 -20.50 -11.01
C GLY A 143 -16.28 -20.14 -10.30
N ARG A 144 -16.15 -19.75 -9.05
CA ARG A 144 -17.28 -19.28 -8.24
C ARG A 144 -17.70 -17.86 -8.59
N TYR A 145 -16.74 -17.02 -8.94
CA TYR A 145 -16.94 -15.57 -9.14
C TYR A 145 -16.80 -15.16 -10.61
N TYR A 146 -15.99 -15.85 -11.37
CA TYR A 146 -15.71 -15.52 -12.78
C TYR A 146 -15.83 -16.75 -13.67
N SER A 147 -16.33 -16.51 -14.90
CA SER A 147 -16.34 -17.52 -15.96
C SER A 147 -15.90 -16.88 -17.26
N VAL A 148 -14.93 -17.49 -17.93
CA VAL A 148 -14.41 -17.05 -19.23
C VAL A 148 -14.17 -18.23 -20.13
N GLU A 149 -14.29 -18.04 -21.45
CA GLU A 149 -14.11 -19.09 -22.44
C GLU A 149 -13.18 -18.61 -23.55
N ASN A 150 -12.10 -19.35 -23.82
CA ASN A 150 -11.12 -19.08 -24.86
C ASN A 150 -10.57 -17.64 -24.86
N LEU A 151 -10.51 -17.02 -23.68
CA LEU A 151 -10.09 -15.62 -23.51
C LEU A 151 -8.57 -15.52 -23.66
N THR A 152 -8.13 -14.56 -24.49
CA THR A 152 -6.71 -14.21 -24.68
C THR A 152 -6.49 -12.72 -24.52
N LEU A 153 -5.32 -12.34 -24.06
CA LEU A 153 -4.92 -10.94 -23.94
C LEU A 153 -4.18 -10.47 -25.21
N THR A 154 -4.62 -9.35 -25.76
CA THR A 154 -3.99 -8.71 -26.91
C THR A 154 -3.95 -7.19 -26.70
N PRO A 155 -2.78 -6.52 -26.86
CA PRO A 155 -1.45 -7.11 -27.12
C PRO A 155 -0.93 -7.95 -25.95
N PRO A 156 -0.04 -8.94 -26.20
CA PRO A 156 0.57 -9.72 -25.12
C PRO A 156 1.51 -8.85 -24.28
N LEU A 157 1.62 -9.16 -22.99
CA LEU A 157 2.54 -8.48 -22.10
C LEU A 157 3.97 -8.95 -22.33
N PRO A 158 4.98 -8.06 -22.49
CA PRO A 158 6.39 -8.43 -22.45
C PRO A 158 6.75 -9.08 -21.09
N PRO A 159 7.44 -10.25 -21.08
CA PRO A 159 7.70 -10.98 -19.83
C PRO A 159 8.50 -10.18 -18.79
N ASP A 160 9.40 -9.32 -19.22
CA ASP A 160 10.21 -8.45 -18.38
C ASP A 160 9.39 -7.34 -17.69
N LEU A 161 8.18 -7.05 -18.18
CA LEU A 161 7.25 -6.09 -17.60
C LEU A 161 6.15 -6.75 -16.74
N PHE A 162 6.25 -8.06 -16.45
CA PHE A 162 5.29 -8.74 -15.60
C PHE A 162 5.17 -8.03 -14.22
N PRO A 163 3.94 -7.73 -13.75
CA PRO A 163 3.73 -6.98 -12.51
C PRO A 163 4.15 -7.76 -11.26
N GLY A 164 4.75 -7.06 -10.29
CA GLY A 164 4.69 -7.53 -8.92
C GLY A 164 3.23 -7.42 -8.41
N ILE A 165 2.78 -8.44 -7.69
CA ILE A 165 1.42 -8.47 -7.15
C ILE A 165 1.48 -8.42 -5.63
N PHE A 166 0.71 -7.52 -5.06
CA PHE A 166 0.56 -7.30 -3.63
C PHE A 166 -0.87 -7.58 -3.21
N VAL A 167 -1.06 -8.02 -1.98
CA VAL A 167 -2.40 -8.15 -1.36
C VAL A 167 -2.40 -7.34 -0.08
N SER A 168 -3.23 -6.32 -0.01
CA SER A 168 -3.40 -5.51 1.20
C SER A 168 -4.35 -6.18 2.18
N GLY A 169 -3.86 -6.40 3.40
CA GLY A 169 -4.66 -6.89 4.53
C GLY A 169 -3.83 -7.68 5.53
N SER A 170 -3.99 -7.31 6.82
CA SER A 170 -3.32 -7.99 7.96
C SER A 170 -4.10 -9.17 8.52
N SER A 171 -5.28 -9.49 7.95
CA SER A 171 -6.09 -10.62 8.40
C SER A 171 -5.51 -11.95 7.92
N ASP A 172 -5.81 -13.04 8.64
CA ASP A 172 -5.42 -14.39 8.23
C ASP A 172 -5.91 -14.71 6.80
N SER A 173 -7.14 -14.27 6.46
CA SER A 173 -7.69 -14.42 5.10
C SER A 173 -6.87 -13.65 4.06
N GLY A 174 -6.38 -12.45 4.40
CA GLY A 174 -5.54 -11.63 3.52
C GLY A 174 -4.16 -12.28 3.29
N VAL A 175 -3.53 -12.74 4.35
CA VAL A 175 -2.23 -13.45 4.30
C VAL A 175 -2.38 -14.76 3.51
N ALA A 176 -3.44 -15.54 3.75
CA ALA A 176 -3.73 -16.77 3.01
C ALA A 176 -3.98 -16.50 1.53
N ALA A 177 -4.68 -15.41 1.19
CA ALA A 177 -4.89 -14.99 -0.20
C ALA A 177 -3.57 -14.61 -0.89
N ALA A 178 -2.71 -13.82 -0.22
CA ALA A 178 -1.40 -13.48 -0.76
C ALA A 178 -0.57 -14.73 -1.07
N ARG A 179 -0.55 -15.69 -0.14
CA ARG A 179 0.12 -16.98 -0.32
C ARG A 179 -0.45 -17.76 -1.51
N ALA A 180 -1.77 -17.88 -1.61
CA ALA A 180 -2.44 -18.61 -2.70
C ALA A 180 -2.15 -18.01 -4.08
N ILE A 181 -1.96 -16.69 -4.16
CA ILE A 181 -1.63 -15.96 -5.38
C ILE A 181 -0.12 -16.03 -5.70
N GLY A 182 0.73 -16.26 -4.69
CA GLY A 182 2.18 -16.03 -4.77
C GLY A 182 2.49 -14.52 -4.85
N ALA A 183 1.84 -13.73 -4.00
CA ALA A 183 1.92 -12.28 -3.93
C ALA A 183 2.61 -11.82 -2.64
N THR A 184 3.07 -10.57 -2.60
CA THR A 184 3.54 -9.94 -1.36
C THR A 184 2.35 -9.57 -0.47
N ALA A 185 2.34 -10.08 0.77
CA ALA A 185 1.34 -9.68 1.77
C ALA A 185 1.71 -8.34 2.39
N VAL A 186 0.87 -7.31 2.20
CA VAL A 186 1.09 -5.98 2.79
C VAL A 186 0.29 -5.85 4.07
N LYS A 187 1.01 -5.72 5.19
CA LYS A 187 0.45 -5.60 6.54
C LYS A 187 0.45 -4.14 7.01
N TYR A 188 -0.42 -3.86 7.97
CA TYR A 188 -0.35 -2.67 8.82
C TYR A 188 0.33 -3.11 10.12
N PRO A 189 1.62 -2.78 10.31
CA PRO A 189 2.41 -3.43 11.33
C PRO A 189 1.97 -3.04 12.73
N LYS A 190 2.12 -3.97 13.66
CA LYS A 190 2.15 -3.72 15.11
C LYS A 190 3.55 -3.26 15.52
N PRO A 191 3.75 -2.79 16.75
CA PRO A 191 5.11 -2.61 17.26
C PRO A 191 5.96 -3.89 17.06
N PRO A 192 7.27 -3.78 16.76
CA PRO A 192 8.08 -4.94 16.38
C PRO A 192 8.07 -6.08 17.40
N HIS A 193 7.97 -5.78 18.70
CA HIS A 193 7.92 -6.77 19.78
C HIS A 193 6.58 -7.53 19.87
N GLU A 194 5.51 -7.01 19.24
CA GLU A 194 4.21 -7.66 19.11
C GLU A 194 3.97 -8.29 17.73
N GLU A 195 4.86 -7.99 16.76
CA GLU A 195 4.73 -8.52 15.40
C GLU A 195 5.23 -9.96 15.35
N ILE A 196 4.53 -10.80 14.63
CA ILE A 196 4.90 -12.21 14.46
C ILE A 196 5.56 -12.36 13.08
N SER A 197 6.77 -12.95 13.07
CA SER A 197 7.41 -13.34 11.82
C SER A 197 6.50 -14.33 11.07
N THR A 198 6.16 -13.99 9.84
CA THR A 198 5.34 -14.84 8.97
C THR A 198 6.08 -15.27 7.71
N SER A 199 7.41 -15.18 7.73
CA SER A 199 8.27 -15.49 6.58
C SER A 199 8.37 -16.98 6.22
N ALA A 200 7.65 -17.87 6.92
CA ALA A 200 7.63 -19.26 6.56
C ALA A 200 6.72 -19.48 5.38
N ASP A 201 7.07 -19.74 4.21
CA ASP A 201 6.32 -20.29 3.07
C ASP A 201 6.39 -19.51 1.74
N GLY A 202 7.45 -18.70 1.50
CA GLY A 202 7.75 -18.21 0.15
C GLY A 202 6.91 -17.04 -0.38
N ALA A 203 6.02 -16.45 0.42
CA ALA A 203 5.37 -15.19 0.09
C ALA A 203 6.17 -14.01 0.65
N GLY A 204 6.47 -12.99 -0.14
CA GLY A 204 7.09 -11.75 0.34
C GLY A 204 6.21 -11.05 1.38
N ILE A 205 6.83 -10.33 2.31
CA ILE A 205 6.10 -9.56 3.32
C ILE A 205 6.44 -8.09 3.17
N GLY A 206 5.39 -7.28 3.09
CA GLY A 206 5.48 -5.83 3.08
C GLY A 206 4.68 -5.19 4.20
N MET A 207 4.96 -3.92 4.47
CA MET A 207 4.21 -3.15 5.46
C MET A 207 3.91 -1.73 4.97
N ARG A 208 2.83 -1.16 5.53
CA ARG A 208 2.51 0.26 5.42
C ARG A 208 2.89 0.99 6.69
N VAL A 209 3.72 2.03 6.55
CA VAL A 209 4.23 2.79 7.70
C VAL A 209 4.56 4.22 7.28
N GLY A 210 4.29 5.19 8.14
CA GLY A 210 4.83 6.53 8.00
C GLY A 210 6.18 6.66 8.72
N ILE A 211 7.04 7.54 8.27
CA ILE A 211 8.33 7.81 8.90
C ILE A 211 8.50 9.30 9.08
N ILE A 212 8.89 9.72 10.29
CA ILE A 212 9.38 11.06 10.57
C ILE A 212 10.69 10.91 11.36
N ALA A 213 11.81 11.01 10.63
CA ALA A 213 13.14 10.86 11.20
C ALA A 213 13.92 12.17 11.10
N ARG A 214 14.69 12.52 12.13
CA ARG A 214 15.57 13.70 12.16
C ARG A 214 16.91 13.34 12.82
N ASP A 215 17.79 14.33 12.95
CA ASP A 215 19.07 14.21 13.65
C ASP A 215 18.91 13.91 15.14
N ASP A 216 17.83 14.37 15.77
CA ASP A 216 17.49 14.10 17.17
C ASP A 216 15.99 13.82 17.36
N ASP A 217 15.65 13.10 18.45
CA ASP A 217 14.29 12.69 18.76
C ASP A 217 13.36 13.90 19.05
N SER A 218 13.86 14.93 19.72
CA SER A 218 13.07 16.11 20.08
C SER A 218 12.61 16.87 18.83
N ARG A 219 13.52 17.02 17.84
CA ARG A 219 13.23 17.64 16.56
C ARG A 219 12.23 16.80 15.74
N ALA A 220 12.42 15.48 15.71
CA ALA A 220 11.49 14.58 15.03
C ALA A 220 10.07 14.68 15.61
N TRP A 221 9.93 14.66 16.93
CA TRP A 221 8.65 14.81 17.61
C TRP A 221 8.01 16.17 17.44
N LYS A 222 8.82 17.24 17.40
CA LYS A 222 8.32 18.58 17.08
C LYS A 222 7.71 18.64 15.68
N VAL A 223 8.37 18.05 14.68
CA VAL A 223 7.86 17.95 13.30
C VAL A 223 6.59 17.09 13.26
N ALA A 224 6.60 15.95 13.93
CA ALA A 224 5.46 15.03 13.96
C ALA A 224 4.18 15.69 14.51
N ARG A 225 4.30 16.36 15.65
CA ARG A 225 3.17 17.08 16.28
C ARG A 225 2.71 18.29 15.47
N ALA A 226 3.61 18.97 14.78
CA ALA A 226 3.25 20.07 13.89
C ALA A 226 2.52 19.59 12.64
N ARG A 227 2.95 18.44 12.08
CA ARG A 227 2.33 17.82 10.89
C ARG A 227 0.97 17.20 11.20
N PHE A 228 0.84 16.57 12.36
CA PHE A 228 -0.37 15.88 12.81
C PHE A 228 -0.80 16.39 14.19
N PRO A 229 -1.31 17.63 14.28
CA PRO A 229 -1.87 18.15 15.53
C PRO A 229 -3.09 17.34 15.95
N GLU A 230 -3.39 17.36 17.24
CA GLU A 230 -4.61 16.77 17.75
C GLU A 230 -5.85 17.27 17.01
N ASP A 231 -6.71 16.36 16.55
CA ASP A 231 -7.92 16.67 15.81
C ASP A 231 -9.11 15.90 16.37
N ARG A 232 -9.85 16.58 17.26
CA ARG A 232 -11.06 16.00 17.87
C ARG A 232 -12.12 15.60 16.84
N LYS A 233 -12.25 16.32 15.72
CA LYS A 233 -13.19 15.96 14.65
C LYS A 233 -12.73 14.68 13.96
N GLY A 234 -11.43 14.58 13.68
CA GLY A 234 -10.82 13.37 13.13
C GLY A 234 -11.05 12.17 14.04
N GLN A 235 -10.86 12.31 15.36
CA GLN A 235 -11.09 11.23 16.33
C GLN A 235 -12.56 10.77 16.35
N ILE A 236 -13.52 11.70 16.25
CA ILE A 236 -14.95 11.35 16.13
C ILE A 236 -15.22 10.61 14.81
N SER A 237 -14.65 11.09 13.70
CA SER A 237 -14.79 10.44 12.39
C SER A 237 -14.19 9.02 12.40
N HIS A 238 -13.02 8.85 13.02
CA HIS A 238 -12.40 7.55 13.24
C HIS A 238 -13.30 6.61 14.04
N ALA A 239 -13.85 7.07 15.17
CA ALA A 239 -14.76 6.28 16.00
C ALA A 239 -16.05 5.88 15.25
N LEU A 240 -16.56 6.73 14.34
CA LEU A 240 -17.70 6.40 13.48
C LEU A 240 -17.31 5.39 12.39
N ALA A 241 -16.17 5.58 11.75
CA ALA A 241 -15.67 4.66 10.73
C ALA A 241 -15.45 3.25 11.31
N MET A 242 -14.97 3.13 12.55
CA MET A 242 -14.80 1.86 13.25
C MET A 242 -16.10 1.08 13.43
N LYS A 243 -17.24 1.75 13.54
CA LYS A 243 -18.56 1.09 13.69
C LYS A 243 -19.04 0.41 12.40
N VAL A 244 -18.58 0.89 11.25
CA VAL A 244 -19.02 0.41 9.92
C VAL A 244 -17.92 -0.34 9.16
N SER A 245 -16.69 -0.30 9.64
CA SER A 245 -15.55 -1.05 9.07
C SER A 245 -15.56 -2.49 9.55
N ASP A 246 -15.45 -3.43 8.63
CA ASP A 246 -15.17 -4.85 8.93
C ASP A 246 -13.68 -5.19 8.77
N SER A 247 -12.85 -4.19 8.55
CA SER A 247 -11.40 -4.32 8.40
C SER A 247 -10.73 -4.74 9.72
N GLN A 248 -10.12 -5.92 9.73
CA GLN A 248 -9.44 -6.45 10.93
C GLN A 248 -8.23 -5.61 11.35
N TRP A 249 -7.41 -5.17 10.39
CA TRP A 249 -6.25 -4.34 10.69
C TRP A 249 -6.64 -3.00 11.33
N HIS A 250 -7.72 -2.40 10.87
CA HIS A 250 -8.23 -1.14 11.42
C HIS A 250 -8.65 -1.32 12.89
N ARG A 251 -9.34 -2.42 13.20
CA ARG A 251 -9.69 -2.76 14.59
C ARG A 251 -8.46 -3.08 15.43
N GLN A 252 -7.49 -3.81 14.90
CA GLN A 252 -6.24 -4.15 15.60
C GLN A 252 -5.47 -2.89 15.99
N LEU A 253 -5.21 -1.98 15.05
CA LEU A 253 -4.52 -0.72 15.34
C LEU A 253 -5.29 0.14 16.36
N SER A 254 -6.62 0.19 16.27
CA SER A 254 -7.44 0.94 17.24
C SER A 254 -7.44 0.34 18.66
N GLN A 255 -7.12 -0.95 18.81
CA GLN A 255 -7.03 -1.64 20.10
C GLN A 255 -5.63 -1.56 20.73
N LEU A 256 -4.61 -1.22 19.96
CA LEU A 256 -3.23 -1.09 20.43
C LEU A 256 -3.03 0.07 21.41
N GLY A 257 -4.06 0.61 22.01
CA GLY A 257 -4.10 1.64 23.04
C GLY A 257 -2.93 2.60 23.02
N ALA A 258 -3.17 3.87 23.04
CA ALA A 258 -2.14 4.88 22.98
C ALA A 258 -1.24 4.86 24.23
N GLU A 259 -0.21 4.00 24.25
CA GLU A 259 0.94 4.33 25.08
C GLU A 259 1.51 5.66 24.56
N PRO A 260 1.74 6.63 25.44
CA PRO A 260 2.26 7.93 25.00
C PRO A 260 3.60 7.69 24.30
N PRO A 261 3.81 8.26 23.11
CA PRO A 261 5.06 8.11 22.38
C PRO A 261 6.22 8.71 23.20
N SER A 262 7.30 7.99 23.26
CA SER A 262 8.54 8.41 23.92
C SER A 262 9.74 8.06 23.06
N ALA A 263 10.93 8.54 23.42
CA ALA A 263 12.17 8.14 22.74
C ALA A 263 12.40 6.61 22.84
N GLU A 264 11.82 5.95 23.82
CA GLU A 264 11.88 4.50 24.02
C GLU A 264 10.81 3.76 23.21
N ASN A 265 9.70 4.45 22.81
CA ASN A 265 8.65 3.92 21.95
C ASN A 265 8.39 4.85 20.78
N PRO A 266 9.11 4.72 19.67
CA PRO A 266 8.93 5.55 18.49
C PRO A 266 7.68 5.22 17.67
N TYR A 267 6.97 4.14 17.99
CA TYR A 267 5.75 3.73 17.31
C TYR A 267 4.57 4.62 17.72
N TRP A 268 3.97 5.29 16.74
CA TRP A 268 2.96 6.32 16.98
C TRP A 268 1.71 6.14 16.14
N LEU A 269 0.56 6.08 16.81
CA LEU A 269 -0.76 5.96 16.19
C LEU A 269 -1.55 7.29 16.13
N GLY A 270 -1.03 8.39 16.66
CA GLY A 270 -1.76 9.67 16.69
C GLY A 270 -2.32 10.11 15.33
N PRO A 271 -1.58 10.06 14.21
CA PRO A 271 -2.13 10.37 12.90
C PRO A 271 -3.27 9.45 12.46
N PHE A 272 -3.20 8.16 12.79
CA PHE A 272 -4.25 7.18 12.54
C PHE A 272 -5.49 7.45 13.41
N GLU A 273 -5.32 7.71 14.70
CA GLU A 273 -6.40 8.04 15.63
C GLU A 273 -7.11 9.36 15.26
N ASN A 274 -6.36 10.32 14.74
CA ASN A 274 -6.89 11.58 14.22
C ASN A 274 -7.49 11.46 12.80
N TYR A 275 -7.57 10.23 12.24
CA TYR A 275 -8.12 9.91 10.93
C TYR A 275 -7.44 10.70 9.79
N LYS A 276 -6.13 10.96 9.92
CA LYS A 276 -5.31 11.64 8.91
C LYS A 276 -4.56 10.69 7.99
N THR A 277 -4.34 9.46 8.46
CA THR A 277 -3.68 8.40 7.72
C THR A 277 -4.25 7.04 8.10
N PHE A 278 -3.88 6.01 7.33
CA PHE A 278 -4.31 4.64 7.57
C PHE A 278 -3.17 3.74 8.06
N CYS A 279 -2.04 4.29 8.48
CA CYS A 279 -0.90 3.51 8.96
C CYS A 279 -0.29 4.10 10.23
N PRO A 280 0.44 3.28 11.03
CA PRO A 280 1.25 3.78 12.12
C PRO A 280 2.44 4.58 11.59
N TYR A 281 3.04 5.39 12.45
CA TYR A 281 4.27 6.12 12.18
C TYR A 281 5.40 5.65 13.09
N LEU A 282 6.63 5.69 12.56
CA LEU A 282 7.85 5.62 13.35
C LEU A 282 8.44 7.03 13.43
N VAL A 283 8.59 7.53 14.66
CA VAL A 283 9.03 8.91 14.92
C VAL A 283 10.24 8.90 15.85
N GLY A 284 11.31 9.57 15.45
CA GLY A 284 12.50 9.66 16.30
C GLY A 284 13.74 10.14 15.55
N SER A 285 14.88 10.02 16.21
CA SER A 285 16.17 10.23 15.55
C SER A 285 16.38 9.20 14.44
N TYR A 286 17.26 9.49 13.48
CA TYR A 286 17.62 8.50 12.46
C TYR A 286 18.03 7.17 13.09
N THR A 287 18.76 7.21 14.20
CA THR A 287 19.19 6.01 14.91
C THR A 287 18.01 5.26 15.56
N THR A 288 17.11 5.98 16.23
CA THR A 288 15.93 5.41 16.87
C THR A 288 15.03 4.72 15.83
N VAL A 289 14.71 5.41 14.73
CA VAL A 289 13.89 4.85 13.65
C VAL A 289 14.60 3.69 12.96
N ALA A 290 15.91 3.78 12.73
CA ALA A 290 16.69 2.71 12.11
C ALA A 290 16.71 1.42 12.93
N ILE A 291 16.73 1.51 14.27
CA ILE A 291 16.65 0.33 15.15
C ILE A 291 15.31 -0.38 14.96
N GLU A 292 14.20 0.35 14.92
CA GLU A 292 12.88 -0.25 14.73
C GLU A 292 12.73 -0.84 13.32
N LEU A 293 13.19 -0.14 12.30
CA LEU A 293 13.20 -0.67 10.92
C LEU A 293 14.03 -1.95 10.81
N ALA A 294 15.20 -2.00 11.45
CA ALA A 294 16.04 -3.19 11.47
C ALA A 294 15.32 -4.39 12.08
N ARG A 295 14.56 -4.20 13.17
CA ARG A 295 13.74 -5.25 13.80
C ARG A 295 12.67 -5.78 12.84
N TYR A 296 11.99 -4.91 12.07
CA TYR A 296 11.04 -5.37 11.04
C TYR A 296 11.74 -6.13 9.92
N ILE A 297 12.93 -5.69 9.49
CA ILE A 297 13.72 -6.40 8.49
C ILE A 297 14.11 -7.79 8.99
N GLU A 298 14.54 -7.92 10.26
CA GLU A 298 14.84 -9.21 10.93
C GLU A 298 13.62 -10.13 11.00
N LEU A 299 12.39 -9.56 11.11
CA LEU A 299 11.14 -10.30 11.05
C LEU A 299 10.74 -10.72 9.62
N GLY A 300 11.53 -10.34 8.60
CA GLY A 300 11.33 -10.72 7.21
C GLY A 300 10.58 -9.70 6.35
N PHE A 301 10.36 -8.47 6.83
CA PHE A 301 9.79 -7.43 5.99
C PHE A 301 10.80 -6.94 4.97
N GLU A 302 10.47 -7.06 3.68
CA GLU A 302 11.33 -6.66 2.56
C GLU A 302 10.77 -5.47 1.78
N THR A 303 9.46 -5.23 1.88
CA THR A 303 8.76 -4.16 1.17
C THR A 303 8.17 -3.15 2.15
N PHE A 304 8.47 -1.88 1.95
CA PHE A 304 7.96 -0.77 2.78
C PHE A 304 7.21 0.22 1.91
N ILE A 305 5.91 0.38 2.18
CA ILE A 305 5.07 1.38 1.53
C ILE A 305 4.92 2.55 2.51
N LEU A 306 5.65 3.64 2.24
CA LEU A 306 5.63 4.82 3.08
C LEU A 306 4.37 5.65 2.82
N ASP A 307 3.93 6.38 3.84
CA ASP A 307 2.79 7.28 3.71
C ASP A 307 3.09 8.46 2.77
N ILE A 308 2.08 9.27 2.45
CA ILE A 308 2.19 10.39 1.52
C ILE A 308 3.26 11.39 2.01
N PRO A 309 4.35 11.61 1.26
CA PRO A 309 5.36 12.57 1.67
C PRO A 309 4.82 14.01 1.51
N PRO A 310 5.03 14.88 2.50
CA PRO A 310 4.62 16.29 2.41
C PRO A 310 5.49 17.09 1.43
N ASP A 311 6.74 16.68 1.27
CA ASP A 311 7.77 17.29 0.43
C ASP A 311 8.88 16.29 0.11
N GLU A 312 9.85 16.72 -0.70
CA GLU A 312 10.99 15.90 -1.12
C GLU A 312 11.98 15.63 0.03
N GLU A 313 12.12 16.60 0.97
CA GLU A 313 13.04 16.50 2.10
C GLU A 313 12.66 15.33 3.02
N GLU A 314 11.36 15.03 3.18
CA GLU A 314 10.89 13.92 3.99
C GLU A 314 11.33 12.56 3.43
N LEU A 315 11.40 12.41 2.12
CA LEU A 315 11.92 11.19 1.48
C LEU A 315 13.43 11.03 1.72
N GLN A 316 14.19 12.12 1.74
CA GLN A 316 15.62 12.11 2.06
C GLN A 316 15.86 11.70 3.52
N HIS A 317 15.06 12.23 4.46
CA HIS A 317 15.12 11.83 5.86
C HIS A 317 14.80 10.33 6.05
N ALA A 318 13.78 9.82 5.35
CA ALA A 318 13.46 8.39 5.37
C ALA A 318 14.61 7.54 4.81
N ALA A 319 15.24 7.96 3.71
CA ALA A 319 16.36 7.26 3.10
C ALA A 319 17.54 7.09 4.07
N VAL A 320 17.88 8.13 4.85
CA VAL A 320 18.93 8.05 5.89
C VAL A 320 18.60 6.98 6.94
N ALA A 321 17.35 6.92 7.39
CA ALA A 321 16.92 5.93 8.37
C ALA A 321 17.00 4.50 7.80
N PHE A 322 16.58 4.28 6.56
CA PHE A 322 16.67 2.96 5.89
C PHE A 322 18.11 2.54 5.62
N GLU A 323 18.99 3.46 5.24
CA GLU A 323 20.41 3.17 5.05
C GLU A 323 21.05 2.68 6.37
N GLN A 324 20.75 3.36 7.47
CA GLN A 324 21.23 2.94 8.79
C GLN A 324 20.62 1.61 9.23
N ALA A 325 19.34 1.35 8.95
CA ALA A 325 18.67 0.10 9.27
C ALA A 325 19.28 -1.08 8.50
N SER A 326 19.53 -0.91 7.20
CA SER A 326 20.13 -1.95 6.34
C SER A 326 21.55 -2.35 6.76
N ARG A 327 22.29 -1.43 7.40
CA ARG A 327 23.64 -1.74 7.95
C ARG A 327 23.55 -2.50 9.29
N ARG A 328 22.42 -2.48 9.97
CA ARG A 328 22.20 -3.12 11.29
C ARG A 328 21.59 -4.51 11.17
N ALA A 329 20.72 -4.72 10.18
CA ALA A 329 20.12 -6.01 9.92
C ALA A 329 21.21 -7.00 9.45
N PRO A 330 21.25 -8.24 9.97
CA PRO A 330 22.13 -9.27 9.46
C PRO A 330 21.84 -9.57 7.99
N ALA A 331 22.88 -9.88 7.22
CA ALA A 331 22.78 -10.19 5.80
C ALA A 331 22.09 -11.53 5.55
#